data_0c8103144576fbd4891f357ee934a881
#
_entry.id   0c8103144576fbd4891f357ee934a881
#
_cell.length_a   1.000
_cell.length_b   1.000
_cell.length_c   1.000
_cell.angle_alpha   90.00
_cell.angle_beta   90.00
_cell.angle_gamma   90.00
#
_symmetry.space_group_name_H-M   'P 1'
#
loop_
_entity.id
_entity.type
_entity.pdbx_description
1 polymer ?
#
loop_
_entity_poly.entity_id
_entity_poly.type
_entity_poly.pdbx_seq_one_letter_code
_entity_poly.pdbx_strand_id
1 'polypeptide(L)'
;DIQMTQSPSSLSVSVGDRVTITCRASQGISNNLAWYQQKSGRVPKLLIYAASTLQSGVPSRFSGGGSGTEFTLTISSLQPEDVATYYCQKYNSAPLTFGGGTKVEIK
;
A
#
# COMPACT_ATOMS: atom_id res chain seq x y z
N ASP A 1 -7.85 -20.41 0.64
CA ASP A 1 -6.80 -19.36 0.77
C ASP A 1 -7.42 -17.98 0.73
N ILE A 2 -6.81 -17.05 1.42
CA ILE A 2 -7.23 -15.65 1.39
C ILE A 2 -6.57 -14.96 0.22
N GLN A 3 -7.37 -14.28 -0.59
CA GLN A 3 -6.88 -13.54 -1.75
C GLN A 3 -6.86 -12.05 -1.44
N MET A 4 -5.83 -11.37 -1.95
CA MET A 4 -5.65 -9.94 -1.76
C MET A 4 -5.81 -9.26 -3.11
N THR A 5 -6.77 -8.34 -3.18
CA THR A 5 -7.08 -7.62 -4.42
C THR A 5 -6.78 -6.14 -4.21
N GLN A 6 -6.02 -5.56 -5.11
CA GLN A 6 -5.59 -4.17 -5.02
C GLN A 6 -6.18 -3.36 -6.15
N SER A 7 -6.60 -2.13 -5.87
CA SER A 7 -7.13 -1.24 -6.89
C SER A 7 -6.77 0.21 -6.59
N PRO A 8 -6.57 1.02 -7.63
CA PRO A 8 -6.51 0.61 -9.03
C PRO A 8 -5.20 -0.13 -9.33
N SER A 9 -5.05 -0.70 -10.52
CA SER A 9 -3.81 -1.37 -10.90
C SER A 9 -2.72 -0.36 -11.24
N SER A 10 -3.11 0.82 -11.70
CA SER A 10 -2.17 1.91 -11.96
C SER A 10 -2.88 3.25 -11.86
N LEU A 11 -2.11 4.29 -11.55
CA LEU A 11 -2.60 5.66 -11.57
C LEU A 11 -1.55 6.60 -12.14
N SER A 12 -2.03 7.64 -12.83
CA SER A 12 -1.18 8.70 -13.33
C SER A 12 -1.69 10.00 -12.71
N VAL A 13 -0.86 10.67 -11.93
CA VAL A 13 -1.27 11.81 -11.11
C VAL A 13 -0.24 12.93 -11.22
N SER A 14 -0.59 14.09 -10.68
CA SER A 14 0.30 15.24 -10.65
C SER A 14 0.96 15.37 -9.28
N VAL A 15 2.14 16.01 -9.24
CA VAL A 15 2.79 16.35 -7.98
C VAL A 15 1.84 17.18 -7.13
N GLY A 16 1.72 16.84 -5.86
CA GLY A 16 0.80 17.51 -4.94
C GLY A 16 -0.57 16.88 -4.83
N ASP A 17 -0.91 15.94 -5.72
CA ASP A 17 -2.22 15.28 -5.66
C ASP A 17 -2.31 14.35 -4.47
N ARG A 18 -3.55 14.18 -3.99
CA ARG A 18 -3.85 13.16 -2.98
C ARG A 18 -4.11 11.83 -3.69
N VAL A 19 -3.44 10.79 -3.23
CA VAL A 19 -3.54 9.45 -3.82
C VAL A 19 -4.11 8.50 -2.78
N THR A 20 -5.10 7.70 -3.18
CA THR A 20 -5.67 6.66 -2.33
C THR A 20 -5.65 5.33 -3.08
N ILE A 21 -5.07 4.31 -2.45
CA ILE A 21 -4.98 2.97 -3.00
C ILE A 21 -5.75 2.05 -2.05
N THR A 22 -6.53 1.14 -2.61
CA THR A 22 -7.36 0.22 -1.83
C THR A 22 -6.81 -1.20 -1.94
N CYS A 23 -6.82 -1.91 -0.82
CA CYS A 23 -6.48 -3.32 -0.74
C CYS A 23 -7.64 -4.05 -0.07
N ARG A 24 -8.10 -5.13 -0.68
CA ARG A 24 -9.24 -5.87 -0.18
C ARG A 24 -8.88 -7.34 0.00
N ALA A 25 -9.19 -7.89 1.18
CA ALA A 25 -8.97 -9.29 1.48
C ALA A 25 -10.28 -10.06 1.29
N SER A 26 -10.19 -11.30 0.80
CA SER A 26 -11.38 -12.12 0.59
C SER A 26 -12.00 -12.60 1.90
N GLN A 27 -11.24 -12.58 2.99
CA GLN A 27 -11.70 -12.92 4.34
C GLN A 27 -11.05 -11.95 5.32
N GLY A 28 -11.61 -11.85 6.52
CA GLY A 28 -11.08 -10.94 7.53
C GLY A 28 -9.66 -11.31 7.95
N ILE A 29 -8.79 -10.32 7.99
CA ILE A 29 -7.41 -10.49 8.42
C ILE A 29 -7.08 -9.58 9.61
N SER A 30 -8.12 -9.04 10.27
CA SER A 30 -7.98 -8.11 11.38
C SER A 30 -7.19 -6.88 10.92
N ASN A 31 -6.07 -6.54 11.58
CA ASN A 31 -5.19 -5.45 11.13
C ASN A 31 -3.83 -5.97 10.68
N ASN A 32 -3.75 -7.23 10.28
CA ASN A 32 -2.49 -7.89 9.92
C ASN A 32 -2.14 -7.59 8.46
N LEU A 33 -2.00 -6.32 8.15
CA LEU A 33 -1.69 -5.84 6.81
C LEU A 33 -0.53 -4.88 6.82
N ALA A 34 0.35 -5.05 5.84
CA ALA A 34 1.50 -4.17 5.63
C ALA A 34 1.44 -3.58 4.23
N TRP A 35 2.03 -2.40 4.05
CA TRP A 35 2.17 -1.75 2.76
C TRP A 35 3.66 -1.59 2.45
N TYR A 36 4.02 -1.90 1.20
CA TYR A 36 5.40 -1.80 0.72
C TYR A 36 5.48 -0.87 -0.48
N GLN A 37 6.61 -0.20 -0.61
CA GLN A 37 6.92 0.64 -1.78
C GLN A 37 8.10 0.01 -2.51
N GLN A 38 7.94 -0.24 -3.81
CA GLN A 38 9.02 -0.77 -4.62
C GLN A 38 9.30 0.18 -5.77
N LYS A 39 10.47 0.79 -5.75
CA LYS A 39 10.93 1.62 -6.86
C LYS A 39 11.56 0.74 -7.91
N SER A 40 11.54 1.21 -9.17
CA SER A 40 12.04 0.44 -10.30
C SER A 40 13.47 -0.04 -10.06
N GLY A 41 13.68 -1.35 -10.20
CA GLY A 41 15.00 -1.95 -10.02
C GLY A 41 15.48 -2.04 -8.59
N ARG A 42 14.61 -1.78 -7.59
CA ARG A 42 14.99 -1.78 -6.17
C ARG A 42 14.19 -2.80 -5.40
N VAL A 43 14.68 -3.16 -4.21
CA VAL A 43 13.96 -4.05 -3.32
C VAL A 43 12.79 -3.30 -2.67
N PRO A 44 11.69 -4.00 -2.33
CA PRO A 44 10.58 -3.36 -1.64
C PRO A 44 10.99 -2.82 -0.28
N LYS A 45 10.40 -1.69 0.10
CA LYS A 45 10.63 -1.03 1.38
C LYS A 45 9.32 -1.04 2.16
N LEU A 46 9.36 -1.46 3.43
CA LEU A 46 8.20 -1.44 4.29
C LEU A 46 7.83 0.00 4.64
N LEU A 47 6.60 0.38 4.39
CA LEU A 47 6.08 1.70 4.73
C LEU A 47 5.22 1.68 5.98
N ILE A 48 4.27 0.74 6.05
CA ILE A 48 3.24 0.69 7.08
C ILE A 48 3.03 -0.76 7.48
N TYR A 49 2.80 -0.99 8.77
CA TYR A 49 2.44 -2.30 9.28
C TYR A 49 1.27 -2.15 10.25
N ALA A 50 0.66 -3.26 10.65
CA ALA A 50 -0.54 -3.27 11.48
C ALA A 50 -1.61 -2.34 10.93
N ALA A 51 -1.72 -2.27 9.59
CA ALA A 51 -2.68 -1.49 8.81
C ALA A 51 -2.48 0.03 8.88
N SER A 52 -2.00 0.58 9.99
CA SER A 52 -1.94 2.04 10.15
C SER A 52 -0.67 2.56 10.83
N THR A 53 0.26 1.69 11.24
CA THR A 53 1.48 2.12 11.93
C THR A 53 2.57 2.43 10.92
N LEU A 54 3.03 3.66 10.92
CA LEU A 54 4.06 4.12 10.01
C LEU A 54 5.43 3.61 10.46
N GLN A 55 6.17 3.01 9.54
CA GLN A 55 7.53 2.56 9.81
C GLN A 55 8.42 3.78 10.06
N SER A 56 9.38 3.62 10.98
CA SER A 56 10.32 4.69 11.31
C SER A 56 11.04 5.19 10.07
N GLY A 57 11.11 6.51 9.91
CA GLY A 57 11.79 7.15 8.78
C GLY A 57 10.91 7.37 7.56
N VAL A 58 9.67 6.88 7.56
CA VAL A 58 8.74 7.09 6.45
C VAL A 58 8.09 8.47 6.61
N PRO A 59 8.00 9.27 5.54
CA PRO A 59 7.41 10.60 5.63
C PRO A 59 5.96 10.57 6.10
N SER A 60 5.55 11.59 6.85
CA SER A 60 4.22 11.67 7.44
C SER A 60 3.09 11.85 6.41
N ARG A 61 3.42 12.12 5.15
CA ARG A 61 2.41 12.22 4.09
C ARG A 61 1.79 10.86 3.76
N PHE A 62 2.43 9.76 4.17
CA PHE A 62 1.88 8.43 4.03
C PHE A 62 1.03 8.09 5.23
N SER A 63 -0.13 7.48 5.00
CA SER A 63 -0.98 7.00 6.07
C SER A 63 -1.74 5.76 5.60
N GLY A 64 -2.11 4.94 6.55
CA GLY A 64 -2.88 3.73 6.27
C GLY A 64 -4.10 3.65 7.16
N GLY A 65 -5.11 2.95 6.71
CA GLY A 65 -6.33 2.76 7.48
C GLY A 65 -7.06 1.49 7.09
N GLY A 66 -8.10 1.20 7.84
CA GLY A 66 -8.97 0.05 7.60
C GLY A 66 -8.68 -1.11 8.53
N SER A 67 -9.57 -2.08 8.51
CA SER A 67 -9.42 -3.33 9.24
C SER A 67 -10.39 -4.35 8.65
N GLY A 68 -10.20 -5.62 9.01
CA GLY A 68 -11.07 -6.68 8.53
C GLY A 68 -10.76 -7.08 7.10
N THR A 69 -11.50 -6.53 6.14
CA THR A 69 -11.33 -6.90 4.73
C THR A 69 -10.98 -5.72 3.82
N GLU A 70 -11.11 -4.49 4.28
CA GLU A 70 -10.86 -3.34 3.40
C GLU A 70 -9.86 -2.40 4.03
N PHE A 71 -8.81 -2.06 3.26
CA PHE A 71 -7.69 -1.26 3.74
C PHE A 71 -7.34 -0.21 2.70
N THR A 72 -6.80 0.92 3.15
CA THR A 72 -6.36 1.99 2.24
C THR A 72 -4.97 2.46 2.60
N LEU A 73 -4.22 2.86 1.57
CA LEU A 73 -2.99 3.62 1.69
C LEU A 73 -3.25 4.99 1.08
N THR A 74 -2.94 6.05 1.81
CA THR A 74 -3.14 7.41 1.32
C THR A 74 -1.81 8.15 1.32
N ILE A 75 -1.52 8.85 0.22
CA ILE A 75 -0.43 9.80 0.14
C ILE A 75 -1.10 11.18 0.03
N SER A 76 -0.93 12.02 1.06
CA SER A 76 -1.68 13.28 1.13
C SER A 76 -1.27 14.29 0.06
N SER A 77 -0.01 14.27 -0.35
CA SER A 77 0.52 15.18 -1.36
C SER A 77 1.68 14.48 -2.05
N LEU A 78 1.42 13.94 -3.23
CA LEU A 78 2.40 13.11 -3.94
C LEU A 78 3.63 13.93 -4.32
N GLN A 79 4.81 13.38 -4.05
CA GLN A 79 6.10 13.98 -4.39
C GLN A 79 6.75 13.16 -5.51
N PRO A 80 7.69 13.75 -6.26
CA PRO A 80 8.35 13.01 -7.35
C PRO A 80 9.02 11.71 -6.89
N GLU A 81 9.56 11.68 -5.68
CA GLU A 81 10.21 10.48 -5.13
C GLU A 81 9.22 9.37 -4.76
N ASP A 82 7.91 9.65 -4.79
CA ASP A 82 6.89 8.67 -4.45
C ASP A 82 6.48 7.81 -5.65
N VAL A 83 7.03 8.07 -6.83
CA VAL A 83 6.79 7.25 -8.02
C VAL A 83 7.34 5.86 -7.76
N ALA A 84 6.45 4.86 -7.75
CA ALA A 84 6.79 3.51 -7.37
C ALA A 84 5.58 2.61 -7.61
N THR A 85 5.76 1.31 -7.36
CA THR A 85 4.65 0.38 -7.25
C THR A 85 4.43 0.06 -5.79
N TYR A 86 3.18 0.08 -5.36
CA TYR A 86 2.81 -0.13 -3.97
C TYR A 86 2.08 -1.45 -3.82
N TYR A 87 2.45 -2.24 -2.81
CA TYR A 87 1.88 -3.57 -2.56
C TYR A 87 1.35 -3.65 -1.15
N CYS A 88 0.18 -4.24 -0.99
CA CYS A 88 -0.29 -4.66 0.32
C CYS A 88 0.08 -6.13 0.55
N GLN A 89 0.23 -6.52 1.81
CA GLN A 89 0.59 -7.89 2.16
C GLN A 89 -0.13 -8.27 3.45
N LYS A 90 -0.82 -9.42 3.42
CA LYS A 90 -1.35 -9.97 4.65
C LYS A 90 -0.27 -10.82 5.32
N TYR A 91 -0.23 -10.76 6.65
CA TYR A 91 0.73 -11.59 7.39
C TYR A 91 0.13 -12.24 8.63
N ASN A 92 -1.20 -12.36 8.68
CA ASN A 92 -1.88 -12.94 9.85
C ASN A 92 -1.59 -14.43 10.02
N SER A 93 -1.29 -15.12 8.92
CA SER A 93 -0.93 -16.55 8.94
C SER A 93 -0.32 -16.89 7.59
N ALA A 94 0.39 -18.03 7.54
CA ALA A 94 0.89 -18.52 6.26
C ALA A 94 -0.26 -18.99 5.38
N PRO A 95 -0.21 -18.82 4.05
CA PRO A 95 0.91 -18.17 3.36
C PRO A 95 0.83 -16.64 3.46
N LEU A 96 1.99 -15.99 3.42
CA LEU A 96 2.04 -14.54 3.25
C LEU A 96 1.60 -14.24 1.82
N THR A 97 0.65 -13.34 1.67
CA THR A 97 0.06 -13.07 0.36
C THR A 97 0.10 -11.58 0.06
N PHE A 98 0.61 -11.24 -1.12
CA PHE A 98 0.67 -9.86 -1.59
C PHE A 98 -0.50 -9.57 -2.53
N GLY A 99 -0.92 -8.32 -2.57
CA GLY A 99 -1.80 -7.84 -3.63
C GLY A 99 -1.05 -7.74 -4.95
N GLY A 100 -1.78 -7.46 -6.02
CA GLY A 100 -1.19 -7.38 -7.36
C GLY A 100 -0.36 -6.15 -7.63
N GLY A 101 -0.43 -5.15 -6.76
CA GLY A 101 0.34 -3.92 -6.91
C GLY A 101 -0.45 -2.79 -7.55
N THR A 102 -0.07 -1.56 -7.20
CA THR A 102 -0.59 -0.35 -7.83
C THR A 102 0.60 0.48 -8.28
N LYS A 103 0.72 0.69 -9.58
CA LYS A 103 1.80 1.50 -10.14
C LYS A 103 1.38 2.96 -10.13
N VAL A 104 2.16 3.81 -9.45
CA VAL A 104 1.90 5.24 -9.37
C VAL A 104 2.92 5.99 -10.22
N GLU A 105 2.43 6.80 -11.16
CA GLU A 105 3.26 7.56 -12.08
C GLU A 105 2.83 9.02 -12.07
N ILE A 106 3.73 9.91 -12.49
CA ILE A 106 3.44 11.32 -12.66
C ILE A 106 3.13 11.57 -14.14
N LYS A 107 2.01 12.23 -14.41
CA LYS A 107 1.61 12.58 -15.77
C LYS A 107 2.25 13.90 -16.22
#